data_9ea912903ba5b13b1f1d0de53ed481ca
#
_entry.id   9ea912903ba5b13b1f1d0de53ed481ca
#
_cell.length_a   1.000
_cell.length_b   1.000
_cell.length_c   1.000
_cell.angle_alpha   90.00
_cell.angle_beta   90.00
_cell.angle_gamma   90.00
#
_symmetry.space_group_name_H-M   'P 1'
#
loop_
_entity.id
_entity.type
_entity.pdbx_description
1 polymer ?
#
loop_
_entity_poly.entity_id
_entity_poly.type
_entity_poly.pdbx_seq_one_letter_code
_entity_poly.pdbx_strand_id
1 'polypeptide(L)'
;MSTPLSDAELLAAADVVSARAYAPYSNVHVGCAVLARDGRVIEGVNVENAAYPLGVCAERTALSRAVAEGYGPGDFAVAAITASPCGGCRQWLLEMGIDRVVFRSLGRVVTMTPGELLPEAFDSSDLR
;
A
#
# COMPACT_ATOMS: atom_id res chain seq x y z
N MET A 1 -27.22 -1.47 -0.99
CA MET A 1 -25.83 -1.91 -1.15
C MET A 1 -24.97 -0.72 -1.47
N SER A 2 -23.90 -0.57 -0.75
CA SER A 2 -22.94 0.50 -1.02
C SER A 2 -22.06 0.14 -2.22
N THR A 3 -21.83 1.13 -3.07
CA THR A 3 -20.86 1.00 -4.17
C THR A 3 -19.44 1.00 -3.59
N PRO A 4 -18.54 0.13 -4.04
CA PRO A 4 -17.14 0.21 -3.62
C PRO A 4 -16.55 1.58 -3.96
N LEU A 5 -15.59 2.03 -3.19
CA LEU A 5 -14.88 3.28 -3.47
C LEU A 5 -14.18 3.18 -4.83
N SER A 6 -14.24 4.27 -5.59
CA SER A 6 -13.45 4.40 -6.81
C SER A 6 -11.97 4.53 -6.46
N ASP A 7 -11.10 4.32 -7.45
CA ASP A 7 -9.66 4.51 -7.27
C ASP A 7 -9.34 5.93 -6.81
N ALA A 8 -10.04 6.93 -7.37
CA ALA A 8 -9.85 8.32 -6.96
C ALA A 8 -10.27 8.58 -5.51
N GLU A 9 -11.39 7.99 -5.09
CA GLU A 9 -11.86 8.11 -3.69
C GLU A 9 -10.91 7.41 -2.73
N LEU A 10 -10.37 6.25 -3.13
CA LEU A 10 -9.43 5.52 -2.31
C LEU A 10 -8.11 6.28 -2.17
N LEU A 11 -7.63 6.90 -3.26
CA LEU A 11 -6.44 7.73 -3.24
C LEU A 11 -6.66 8.98 -2.37
N ALA A 12 -7.86 9.57 -2.41
CA ALA A 12 -8.22 10.68 -1.53
C ALA A 12 -8.17 10.27 -0.06
N ALA A 13 -8.63 9.07 0.27
CA ALA A 13 -8.54 8.52 1.64
C ALA A 13 -7.07 8.36 2.07
N ALA A 14 -6.22 7.91 1.15
CA ALA A 14 -4.79 7.82 1.41
C ALA A 14 -4.17 9.20 1.68
N ASP A 15 -4.59 10.22 0.94
CA ASP A 15 -4.14 11.60 1.18
C ASP A 15 -4.53 12.07 2.58
N VAL A 16 -5.76 11.83 2.99
CA VAL A 16 -6.24 12.27 4.31
C VAL A 16 -5.43 11.61 5.43
N VAL A 17 -5.23 10.31 5.35
CA VAL A 17 -4.52 9.59 6.42
C VAL A 17 -3.03 9.93 6.45
N SER A 18 -2.45 10.37 5.33
CA SER A 18 -1.02 10.72 5.27
C SER A 18 -0.62 11.77 6.29
N ALA A 19 -1.56 12.64 6.70
CA ALA A 19 -1.30 13.65 7.72
C ALA A 19 -0.93 13.04 9.08
N ARG A 20 -1.26 11.78 9.31
CA ARG A 20 -0.95 11.06 10.55
C ARG A 20 0.42 10.36 10.53
N ALA A 21 1.15 10.42 9.42
CA ALA A 21 2.45 9.78 9.33
C ALA A 21 3.39 10.29 10.43
N TYR A 22 4.13 9.36 11.01
CA TYR A 22 5.16 9.70 11.98
C TYR A 22 6.48 9.86 11.23
N ALA A 23 6.80 11.08 10.83
CA ALA A 23 7.95 11.37 9.97
C ALA A 23 8.81 12.53 10.49
N PRO A 24 9.30 12.42 11.76
CA PRO A 24 10.05 13.53 12.36
C PRO A 24 11.44 13.76 11.77
N TYR A 25 11.96 12.79 11.01
CA TYR A 25 13.32 12.85 10.46
C TYR A 25 13.33 13.34 9.02
N SER A 26 12.46 12.78 8.15
CA SER A 26 12.43 13.14 6.74
C SER A 26 11.41 14.23 6.42
N ASN A 27 10.39 14.37 7.24
CA ASN A 27 9.22 15.21 6.96
C ASN A 27 8.46 14.80 5.68
N VAL A 28 8.63 13.55 5.24
CA VAL A 28 7.90 12.99 4.11
C VAL A 28 6.73 12.15 4.64
N HIS A 29 5.51 12.56 4.31
CA HIS A 29 4.27 11.94 4.79
C HIS A 29 3.61 11.16 3.66
N VAL A 30 3.51 9.85 3.82
CA VAL A 30 2.89 8.96 2.83
C VAL A 30 1.70 8.26 3.46
N GLY A 31 0.59 8.19 2.72
CA GLY A 31 -0.58 7.43 3.11
C GLY A 31 -0.84 6.29 2.14
N CYS A 32 -1.40 5.21 2.66
CA CYS A 32 -1.85 4.08 1.88
C CYS A 32 -3.25 3.69 2.33
N ALA A 33 -4.13 3.42 1.37
CA ALA A 33 -5.47 2.90 1.64
C ALA A 33 -5.66 1.66 0.79
N VAL A 34 -5.93 0.53 1.44
CA VAL A 34 -6.11 -0.76 0.77
C VAL A 34 -7.57 -1.13 0.85
N LEU A 35 -8.17 -1.45 -0.30
CA LEU A 35 -9.56 -1.89 -0.39
C LEU A 35 -9.62 -3.42 -0.42
N ALA A 36 -10.18 -4.00 0.62
CA ALA A 36 -10.45 -5.42 0.67
C ALA A 36 -11.70 -5.75 -0.16
N ARG A 37 -11.81 -7.00 -0.60
CA ARG A 37 -12.94 -7.42 -1.45
C ARG A 37 -14.28 -7.36 -0.73
N ASP A 38 -14.28 -7.40 0.61
CA ASP A 38 -15.50 -7.25 1.41
C ASP A 38 -15.95 -5.80 1.57
N GLY A 39 -15.22 -4.84 0.98
CA GLY A 39 -15.54 -3.42 1.01
C GLY A 39 -14.83 -2.63 2.11
N ARG A 40 -14.13 -3.29 3.01
CA ARG A 40 -13.41 -2.59 4.07
C ARG A 40 -12.16 -1.90 3.52
N VAL A 41 -11.91 -0.69 4.00
CA VAL A 41 -10.69 0.07 3.70
C VAL A 41 -9.77 0.00 4.92
N ILE A 42 -8.53 -0.45 4.69
CA ILE A 42 -7.50 -0.50 5.73
C ILE A 42 -6.43 0.54 5.37
N GLU A 43 -6.18 1.47 6.28
CA GLU A 43 -5.26 2.58 6.05
C GLU A 43 -3.96 2.38 6.80
N GLY A 44 -2.88 2.89 6.20
CA GLY A 44 -1.57 2.90 6.81
C GLY A 44 -0.81 4.16 6.46
N VAL A 45 0.19 4.46 7.25
CA VAL A 45 1.08 5.61 7.08
C VAL A 45 2.52 5.17 7.32
N ASN A 46 3.48 5.95 6.82
CA ASN A 46 4.87 5.67 7.15
C ASN A 46 5.15 6.02 8.62
N VAL A 47 5.94 5.19 9.25
CA VAL A 47 6.34 5.34 10.65
C VAL A 47 7.86 5.25 10.70
N GLU A 48 8.49 6.38 10.97
CA GLU A 48 9.95 6.47 11.04
C GLU A 48 10.48 6.08 12.42
N ASN A 49 11.76 5.83 12.46
CA ASN A 49 12.45 5.46 13.69
C ASN A 49 13.83 6.10 13.67
N ALA A 50 14.34 6.52 14.82
CA ALA A 50 15.71 7.03 14.93
C ALA A 50 16.73 5.99 14.46
N ALA A 51 16.42 4.72 14.66
CA ALA A 51 17.15 3.61 14.02
C ALA A 51 16.57 3.44 12.61
N TYR A 52 17.11 4.13 11.65
CA TYR A 52 16.56 4.25 10.28
C TYR A 52 16.16 2.92 9.63
N PRO A 53 16.93 1.83 9.75
CA PRO A 53 16.52 0.56 9.15
C PRO A 53 15.20 -0.01 9.69
N LEU A 54 14.73 0.47 10.84
CA LEU A 54 13.50 -0.02 11.47
C LEU A 54 12.26 0.76 11.06
N GLY A 55 12.41 1.81 10.27
CA GLY A 55 11.27 2.54 9.73
C GLY A 55 10.41 1.68 8.82
N VAL A 56 9.11 1.97 8.76
CA VAL A 56 8.14 1.20 7.99
C VAL A 56 7.41 2.12 7.02
N CYS A 57 7.28 1.68 5.76
CA CYS A 57 6.54 2.41 4.74
C CYS A 57 5.02 2.26 4.96
N ALA A 58 4.25 3.20 4.41
CA ALA A 58 2.79 3.22 4.54
C ALA A 58 2.13 1.92 4.06
N GLU A 59 2.61 1.37 2.96
CA GLU A 59 2.07 0.12 2.40
C GLU A 59 2.23 -1.05 3.36
N ARG A 60 3.39 -1.16 3.98
CA ARG A 60 3.66 -2.25 4.94
C ARG A 60 2.84 -2.09 6.21
N THR A 61 2.64 -0.85 6.65
CA THR A 61 1.78 -0.57 7.82
C THR A 61 0.35 -0.99 7.53
N ALA A 62 -0.19 -0.62 6.36
CA ALA A 62 -1.55 -0.98 5.98
C ALA A 62 -1.71 -2.50 5.84
N LEU A 63 -0.80 -3.15 5.15
CA LEU A 63 -0.87 -4.60 4.90
C LEU A 63 -0.64 -5.42 6.17
N SER A 64 0.28 -5.01 7.04
CA SER A 64 0.49 -5.67 8.32
C SER A 64 -0.76 -5.55 9.19
N ARG A 65 -1.37 -4.36 9.22
CA ARG A 65 -2.62 -4.15 9.94
C ARG A 65 -3.73 -5.04 9.38
N ALA A 66 -3.83 -5.14 8.06
CA ALA A 66 -4.84 -5.99 7.43
C ALA A 66 -4.67 -7.46 7.82
N VAL A 67 -3.45 -7.97 7.82
CA VAL A 67 -3.17 -9.35 8.24
C VAL A 67 -3.60 -9.55 9.69
N ALA A 68 -3.29 -8.60 10.57
CA ALA A 68 -3.69 -8.69 11.98
C ALA A 68 -5.21 -8.66 12.13
N GLU A 69 -5.93 -8.08 11.18
CA GLU A 69 -7.40 -8.04 11.18
C GLU A 69 -8.04 -9.23 10.48
N GLY A 70 -7.24 -10.20 10.02
CA GLY A 70 -7.76 -11.46 9.48
C GLY A 70 -7.73 -11.57 7.96
N TYR A 71 -7.17 -10.60 7.25
CA TYR A 71 -7.03 -10.65 5.79
C TYR A 71 -5.71 -11.32 5.40
N GLY A 72 -5.63 -11.77 4.15
CA GLY A 72 -4.44 -12.41 3.63
C GLY A 72 -4.32 -12.28 2.11
N PRO A 73 -3.34 -12.97 1.51
CA PRO A 73 -3.15 -12.91 0.06
C PRO A 73 -4.44 -13.23 -0.71
N GLY A 74 -4.73 -12.41 -1.71
CA GLY A 74 -5.92 -12.57 -2.54
C GLY A 74 -7.15 -11.84 -2.04
N ASP A 75 -7.11 -11.26 -0.83
CA ASP A 75 -8.28 -10.59 -0.23
C ASP A 75 -8.41 -9.12 -0.64
N PHE A 76 -7.50 -8.59 -1.44
CA PHE A 76 -7.42 -7.16 -1.74
C PHE A 76 -7.63 -6.86 -3.22
N ALA A 77 -8.46 -5.87 -3.51
CA ALA A 77 -8.71 -5.42 -4.86
C ALA A 77 -7.75 -4.30 -5.28
N VAL A 78 -7.55 -3.30 -4.44
CA VAL A 78 -6.79 -2.09 -4.80
C VAL A 78 -5.96 -1.63 -3.63
N ALA A 79 -4.74 -1.16 -3.90
CA ALA A 79 -3.96 -0.38 -2.95
C ALA A 79 -3.74 1.01 -3.56
N ALA A 80 -4.12 2.05 -2.85
CA ALA A 80 -3.91 3.44 -3.27
C ALA A 80 -2.83 4.06 -2.38
N ILE A 81 -1.82 4.67 -2.98
CA ILE A 81 -0.65 5.18 -2.27
C ILE A 81 -0.35 6.60 -2.76
N THR A 82 -0.07 7.51 -1.85
CA THR A 82 0.19 8.91 -2.20
C THR A 82 1.56 9.14 -2.84
N ALA A 83 2.40 8.11 -2.89
CA ALA A 83 3.73 8.15 -3.51
C ALA A 83 3.99 6.85 -4.26
N SER A 84 5.01 6.84 -5.12
CA SER A 84 5.44 5.62 -5.79
C SER A 84 5.98 4.62 -4.75
N PRO A 85 5.54 3.36 -4.79
CA PRO A 85 6.00 2.37 -3.82
C PRO A 85 7.48 2.05 -4.02
N CYS A 86 8.23 1.97 -2.91
CA CYS A 86 9.64 1.59 -2.97
C CYS A 86 9.78 0.11 -3.36
N GLY A 87 11.01 -0.30 -3.69
CA GLY A 87 11.26 -1.69 -4.13
C GLY A 87 10.79 -2.74 -3.14
N GLY A 88 11.06 -2.54 -1.85
CA GLY A 88 10.61 -3.47 -0.81
C GLY A 88 9.10 -3.55 -0.70
N CYS A 89 8.41 -2.41 -0.82
CA CYS A 89 6.94 -2.39 -0.78
C CYS A 89 6.34 -3.08 -2.00
N ARG A 90 6.99 -3.01 -3.16
CA ARG A 90 6.53 -3.72 -4.36
C ARG A 90 6.51 -5.23 -4.13
N GLN A 91 7.50 -5.75 -3.41
CA GLN A 91 7.53 -7.16 -3.03
C GLN A 91 6.34 -7.52 -2.12
N TRP A 92 6.01 -6.64 -1.17
CA TRP A 92 4.85 -6.83 -0.28
C TRP A 92 3.53 -6.83 -1.06
N LEU A 93 3.38 -5.89 -2.01
CA LEU A 93 2.19 -5.82 -2.86
C LEU A 93 2.04 -7.08 -3.70
N LEU A 94 3.15 -7.61 -4.20
CA LEU A 94 3.16 -8.85 -4.96
C LEU A 94 2.76 -10.05 -4.08
N GLU A 95 3.31 -10.14 -2.87
CA GLU A 95 3.00 -11.22 -1.93
C GLU A 95 1.51 -11.27 -1.60
N MET A 96 0.88 -10.11 -1.40
CA MET A 96 -0.53 -10.03 -1.05
C MET A 96 -1.46 -10.23 -2.24
N GLY A 97 -0.95 -10.27 -3.46
CA GLY A 97 -1.74 -10.57 -4.65
C GLY A 97 -2.81 -9.53 -4.94
N ILE A 98 -2.49 -8.26 -4.75
CA ILE A 98 -3.42 -7.14 -4.97
C ILE A 98 -3.68 -7.02 -6.46
N ASP A 99 -4.94 -6.81 -6.88
CA ASP A 99 -5.29 -6.77 -8.30
C ASP A 99 -4.63 -5.60 -9.01
N ARG A 100 -4.63 -4.41 -8.39
CA ARG A 100 -3.99 -3.22 -8.97
C ARG A 100 -3.55 -2.24 -7.90
N VAL A 101 -2.55 -1.45 -8.24
CA VAL A 101 -1.97 -0.43 -7.36
C VAL A 101 -2.13 0.92 -8.05
N VAL A 102 -2.70 1.88 -7.35
CA VAL A 102 -2.91 3.26 -7.83
C VAL A 102 -2.02 4.18 -6.99
N PHE A 103 -1.18 4.96 -7.63
CA PHE A 103 -0.23 5.79 -6.88
C PHE A 103 0.14 7.06 -7.65
N ARG A 104 0.72 8.02 -6.94
CA ARG A 104 1.27 9.22 -7.57
C ARG A 104 2.74 9.05 -7.84
N SER A 105 3.14 9.37 -9.06
CA SER A 105 4.54 9.39 -9.47
C SER A 105 4.79 10.65 -10.30
N LEU A 106 5.67 11.51 -9.81
CA LEU A 106 6.06 12.75 -10.50
C LEU A 106 4.83 13.58 -10.92
N GLY A 107 3.87 13.72 -10.02
CA GLY A 107 2.65 14.52 -10.23
C GLY A 107 1.58 13.84 -11.07
N ARG A 108 1.77 12.59 -11.47
CA ARG A 108 0.78 11.83 -12.24
C ARG A 108 0.17 10.72 -11.39
N VAL A 109 -1.08 10.37 -11.69
CA VAL A 109 -1.70 9.16 -11.12
C VAL A 109 -1.40 8.00 -12.08
N VAL A 110 -0.82 6.95 -11.53
CA VAL A 110 -0.41 5.76 -12.28
C VAL A 110 -1.13 4.55 -11.70
N THR A 111 -1.59 3.66 -12.57
CA THR A 111 -2.21 2.38 -12.17
C THR A 111 -1.42 1.25 -12.79
N MET A 112 -0.92 0.33 -11.96
CA MET A 112 -0.14 -0.81 -12.40
C MET A 112 -0.48 -2.03 -11.55
N THR A 113 -0.31 -3.23 -12.12
CA THR A 113 -0.37 -4.45 -11.32
C THR A 113 0.92 -4.63 -10.54
N PRO A 114 0.92 -5.39 -9.44
CA PRO A 114 2.17 -5.70 -8.74
C PRO A 114 3.23 -6.36 -9.62
N GLY A 115 2.80 -7.23 -10.55
CA GLY A 115 3.73 -7.87 -11.49
C GLY A 115 4.38 -6.89 -12.46
N GLU A 116 3.65 -5.87 -12.88
CA GLU A 116 4.22 -4.79 -13.71
C GLU A 116 5.20 -3.92 -12.91
N LEU A 117 4.94 -3.73 -11.62
CA LEU A 117 5.79 -2.94 -10.73
C LEU A 117 7.09 -3.66 -10.37
N LEU A 118 7.09 -4.99 -10.41
CA LEU A 118 8.25 -5.79 -10.02
C LEU A 118 8.35 -7.02 -10.95
N PRO A 119 8.77 -6.82 -12.21
CA PRO A 119 8.86 -7.92 -13.18
C PRO A 119 9.97 -8.90 -12.80
N GLU A 120 9.75 -10.19 -13.14
CA GLU A 120 10.70 -11.28 -12.88
C GLU A 120 11.09 -11.38 -11.41
N ALA A 121 10.15 -11.08 -10.51
CA ALA A 121 10.43 -11.03 -9.08
C ALA A 121 10.48 -12.43 -8.47
N PHE A 122 11.26 -12.58 -7.43
CA PHE A 122 11.17 -13.72 -6.51
C PHE A 122 9.80 -13.68 -5.85
N ASP A 123 9.09 -14.80 -5.80
CA ASP A 123 7.80 -14.88 -5.13
C ASP A 123 7.60 -16.25 -4.46
N SER A 124 6.42 -16.47 -3.89
CA SER A 124 6.13 -17.70 -3.14
C SER A 124 6.25 -18.96 -3.99
N SER A 125 6.10 -18.85 -5.32
CA SER A 125 6.22 -20.01 -6.20
C SER A 125 7.66 -20.53 -6.26
N ASP A 126 8.65 -19.68 -5.99
CA ASP A 126 10.06 -20.08 -5.96
C ASP A 126 10.39 -20.96 -4.75
N LEU A 127 9.52 -20.99 -3.74
CA LEU A 127 9.71 -21.76 -2.51
C LEU A 127 8.95 -23.09 -2.50
N ARG A 128 8.26 -23.43 -3.58
CA ARG A 128 7.42 -24.63 -3.67
C ARG A 128 8.06 -25.73 -4.49
#